data_c68b07e0434d9cacb838c52f5fab8e23
#
_entry.id   c68b07e0434d9cacb838c52f5fab8e23
#
_cell.length_a   1.000
_cell.length_b   1.000
_cell.length_c   1.000
_cell.angle_alpha   90.00
_cell.angle_beta   90.00
_cell.angle_gamma   90.00
#
_symmetry.space_group_name_H-M   'P 1'
#
loop_
_entity.id
_entity.type
_entity.pdbx_description
1 polymer ?
#
loop_
_entity_poly.entity_id
_entity_poly.type
_entity_poly.pdbx_seq_one_letter_code
_entity_poly.pdbx_strand_id
1 'polypeptide(L)'
;MGGILAGPVLAGMYDTVLRALRDEAGYWWTTYRKAFKRNFKASILPGVLYCVVVTVQIFFVYFCFNMLYHGTNVGVPMWVATVLNLLLLHMLFSYLWPQVVLLDQPLFQTLKNSVNCMIAFLPHALAASVVTILFWGLVILCMPLGLLLMLVFGFWFQVEITSQIVYGDLDRVFHIEENIRKLHDAEYEAEMAEERSDDEE
;
A
#
# COMPACT_ATOMS: atom_id res chain seq x y z
N MET A 1 16.48 12.38 -4.77
CA MET A 1 16.03 11.52 -5.88
C MET A 1 15.27 10.26 -5.43
N GLY A 2 15.54 9.68 -4.25
CA GLY A 2 14.84 8.48 -3.76
C GLY A 2 13.31 8.59 -3.63
N GLY A 3 12.80 9.73 -3.19
CA GLY A 3 11.35 9.92 -2.98
C GLY A 3 10.49 9.87 -4.25
N ILE A 4 11.05 10.26 -5.40
CA ILE A 4 10.32 10.23 -6.68
C ILE A 4 10.13 8.79 -7.18
N LEU A 5 11.09 7.90 -6.92
CA LEU A 5 11.03 6.50 -7.32
C LEU A 5 10.26 5.62 -6.32
N ALA A 6 10.18 6.03 -5.06
CA ALA A 6 9.48 5.26 -4.03
C ALA A 6 8.00 5.02 -4.37
N GLY A 7 7.32 6.03 -4.91
CA GLY A 7 5.93 5.91 -5.35
C GLY A 7 5.72 4.81 -6.39
N PRO A 8 6.36 4.89 -7.56
CA PRO A 8 6.25 3.86 -8.59
C PRO A 8 6.67 2.46 -8.14
N VAL A 9 7.69 2.35 -7.28
CA VAL A 9 8.12 1.07 -6.69
C VAL A 9 7.01 0.47 -5.84
N LEU A 10 6.46 1.24 -4.90
CA LEU A 10 5.37 0.78 -4.04
C LEU A 10 4.11 0.47 -4.84
N ALA A 11 3.72 1.33 -5.78
CA ALA A 11 2.57 1.07 -6.64
C ALA A 11 2.74 -0.22 -7.46
N GLY A 12 3.94 -0.47 -7.99
CA GLY A 12 4.24 -1.72 -8.68
C GLY A 12 4.11 -2.94 -7.78
N MET A 13 4.56 -2.85 -6.52
CA MET A 13 4.43 -3.92 -5.54
C MET A 13 2.95 -4.19 -5.19
N TYR A 14 2.20 -3.13 -4.84
CA TYR A 14 0.78 -3.27 -4.51
C TYR A 14 -0.03 -3.83 -5.68
N ASP A 15 0.18 -3.34 -6.91
CA ASP A 15 -0.51 -3.86 -8.09
C ASP A 15 -0.22 -5.35 -8.32
N THR A 16 1.03 -5.76 -8.17
CA THR A 16 1.42 -7.17 -8.35
C THR A 16 0.78 -8.07 -7.28
N VAL A 17 0.80 -7.63 -6.02
CA VAL A 17 0.19 -8.37 -4.91
C VAL A 17 -1.32 -8.46 -5.08
N LEU A 18 -1.98 -7.35 -5.40
CA LEU A 18 -3.43 -7.31 -5.58
C LEU A 18 -3.91 -8.17 -6.75
N ARG A 19 -3.10 -8.29 -7.82
CA ARG A 19 -3.36 -9.25 -8.92
C ARG A 19 -3.19 -10.68 -8.46
N ALA A 20 -2.17 -10.97 -7.68
CA ALA A 20 -1.97 -12.30 -7.12
C ALA A 20 -3.11 -12.72 -6.18
N LEU A 21 -3.66 -11.79 -5.39
CA LEU A 21 -4.82 -12.03 -4.53
C LEU A 21 -6.11 -12.36 -5.31
N ARG A 22 -6.19 -11.94 -6.58
CA ARG A 22 -7.31 -12.22 -7.48
C ARG A 22 -7.07 -13.41 -8.41
N ASP A 23 -6.03 -14.20 -8.12
CA ASP A 23 -5.63 -15.37 -8.95
C ASP A 23 -5.37 -15.01 -10.43
N GLU A 24 -5.02 -13.74 -10.73
CA GLU A 24 -4.65 -13.33 -12.08
C GLU A 24 -3.32 -14.00 -12.49
N ALA A 25 -3.36 -14.76 -13.58
CA ALA A 25 -2.20 -15.49 -14.09
C ALA A 25 -1.07 -14.52 -14.49
N GLY A 26 0.16 -14.83 -14.10
CA GLY A 26 1.33 -14.06 -14.54
C GLY A 26 2.59 -14.35 -13.73
N TYR A 27 3.74 -14.20 -14.41
CA TYR A 27 5.03 -14.25 -13.73
C TYR A 27 5.26 -12.94 -12.98
N TRP A 28 5.50 -13.00 -11.67
CA TRP A 28 5.57 -11.84 -10.77
C TRP A 28 6.47 -10.70 -11.28
N TRP A 29 7.63 -11.00 -11.88
CA TRP A 29 8.56 -9.99 -12.37
C TRP A 29 8.05 -9.23 -13.59
N THR A 30 7.41 -9.93 -14.53
CA THR A 30 6.80 -9.29 -15.71
C THR A 30 5.60 -8.44 -15.31
N THR A 31 4.78 -8.94 -14.38
CA THR A 31 3.65 -8.21 -13.79
C THR A 31 4.12 -6.94 -13.10
N TYR A 32 5.13 -7.05 -12.22
CA TYR A 32 5.72 -5.90 -11.55
C TYR A 32 6.26 -4.85 -12.52
N ARG A 33 7.02 -5.25 -13.55
CA ARG A 33 7.55 -4.28 -14.52
C ARG A 33 6.46 -3.56 -15.31
N LYS A 34 5.39 -4.27 -15.69
CA LYS A 34 4.22 -3.67 -16.35
C LYS A 34 3.50 -2.70 -15.40
N ALA A 35 3.24 -3.13 -14.18
CA ALA A 35 2.60 -2.35 -13.12
C ALA A 35 3.37 -1.07 -12.79
N PHE A 36 4.69 -1.19 -12.61
CA PHE A 36 5.58 -0.05 -12.37
C PHE A 36 5.48 1.00 -13.48
N LYS A 37 5.52 0.57 -14.76
CA LYS A 37 5.41 1.49 -15.89
C LYS A 37 4.03 2.13 -15.99
N ARG A 38 2.98 1.35 -15.80
CA ARG A 38 1.59 1.81 -15.88
C ARG A 38 1.28 2.87 -14.83
N ASN A 39 1.67 2.60 -13.59
CA ASN A 39 1.35 3.46 -12.44
C ASN A 39 2.40 4.57 -12.21
N PHE A 40 3.43 4.69 -13.06
CA PHE A 40 4.56 5.57 -12.82
C PHE A 40 4.13 7.02 -12.55
N LYS A 41 3.35 7.61 -13.45
CA LYS A 41 2.93 9.01 -13.33
C LYS A 41 1.95 9.23 -12.18
N ALA A 42 1.00 8.33 -12.00
CA ALA A 42 -0.03 8.44 -10.97
C ALA A 42 0.54 8.31 -9.55
N SER A 43 1.60 7.52 -9.38
CA SER A 43 2.18 7.21 -8.07
C SER A 43 3.31 8.14 -7.61
N ILE A 44 3.82 9.05 -8.46
CA ILE A 44 4.87 9.99 -8.07
C ILE A 44 4.40 10.88 -6.92
N LEU A 45 3.24 11.53 -7.06
CA LEU A 45 2.75 12.48 -6.08
C LEU A 45 2.39 11.80 -4.74
N PRO A 46 1.64 10.68 -4.71
CA PRO A 46 1.47 9.88 -3.50
C PRO A 46 2.79 9.41 -2.88
N GLY A 47 3.77 9.04 -3.70
CA GLY A 47 5.09 8.59 -3.26
C GLY A 47 5.90 9.69 -2.58
N VAL A 48 5.89 10.90 -3.14
CA VAL A 48 6.55 12.06 -2.52
C VAL A 48 5.88 12.40 -1.18
N LEU A 49 4.54 12.42 -1.15
CA LEU A 49 3.79 12.64 0.09
C LEU A 49 4.16 11.59 1.15
N TYR A 50 4.17 10.32 0.77
CA TYR A 50 4.56 9.21 1.65
C TYR A 50 5.98 9.39 2.21
N CYS A 51 6.96 9.71 1.36
CA CYS A 51 8.34 9.92 1.78
C CYS A 51 8.48 11.10 2.75
N VAL A 52 7.77 12.21 2.50
CA VAL A 52 7.77 13.37 3.41
C VAL A 52 7.21 12.97 4.77
N VAL A 53 6.06 12.31 4.78
CA VAL A 53 5.40 11.86 6.03
C VAL A 53 6.29 10.89 6.81
N VAL A 54 6.86 9.87 6.13
CA VAL A 54 7.76 8.91 6.77
C VAL A 54 9.03 9.58 7.32
N THR A 55 9.60 10.54 6.59
CA THR A 55 10.77 11.31 7.06
C THR A 55 10.45 12.10 8.32
N VAL A 56 9.31 12.78 8.34
CA VAL A 56 8.82 13.50 9.53
C VAL A 56 8.61 12.54 10.71
N GLN A 57 8.03 11.37 10.46
CA GLN A 57 7.84 10.33 11.50
C GLN A 57 9.16 9.84 12.08
N ILE A 58 10.13 9.53 11.23
CA ILE A 58 11.47 9.10 11.66
C ILE A 58 12.11 10.19 12.52
N PHE A 59 11.98 11.46 12.11
CA PHE A 59 12.50 12.60 12.86
C PHE A 59 11.86 12.70 14.26
N PHE A 60 10.53 12.54 14.37
CA PHE A 60 9.84 12.57 15.66
C PHE A 60 10.29 11.42 16.58
N VAL A 61 10.37 10.21 16.06
CA VAL A 61 10.85 9.04 16.82
C VAL A 61 12.28 9.25 17.27
N TYR A 62 13.17 9.68 16.37
CA TYR A 62 14.56 10.00 16.68
C TYR A 62 14.67 11.08 17.76
N PHE A 63 13.88 12.14 17.66
CA PHE A 63 13.87 13.22 18.65
C PHE A 63 13.46 12.71 20.04
N CYS A 64 12.43 11.88 20.14
CA CYS A 64 12.01 11.28 21.41
C CYS A 64 13.13 10.42 22.04
N PHE A 65 13.79 9.57 21.23
CA PHE A 65 14.90 8.74 21.71
C PHE A 65 16.11 9.57 22.10
N ASN A 66 16.45 10.62 21.36
CA ASN A 66 17.57 11.49 21.66
C ASN A 66 17.36 12.24 22.99
N MET A 67 16.15 12.76 23.22
CA MET A 67 15.80 13.39 24.50
C MET A 67 15.96 12.41 25.67
N LEU A 68 15.47 11.17 25.51
CA LEU A 68 15.61 10.13 26.52
C LEU A 68 17.07 9.78 26.78
N TYR A 69 17.90 9.67 25.76
CA TYR A 69 19.32 9.38 25.85
C TYR A 69 20.09 10.45 26.62
N HIS A 70 19.73 11.72 26.46
CA HIS A 70 20.33 12.85 27.21
C HIS A 70 19.73 13.06 28.60
N GLY A 71 18.94 12.10 29.12
CA GLY A 71 18.38 12.18 30.46
C GLY A 71 17.23 13.18 30.63
N THR A 72 16.74 13.73 29.52
CA THR A 72 15.57 14.62 29.54
C THR A 72 14.30 13.76 29.53
N ASN A 73 13.47 13.93 30.56
CA ASN A 73 12.22 13.17 30.64
C ASN A 73 11.23 13.70 29.56
N VAL A 74 11.10 12.93 28.48
CA VAL A 74 10.05 13.13 27.49
C VAL A 74 8.76 12.66 28.14
N GLY A 75 7.91 13.56 28.58
CA GLY A 75 6.68 13.20 29.28
C GLY A 75 5.82 12.16 28.53
N VAL A 76 5.10 11.35 29.29
CA VAL A 76 4.18 10.31 28.75
C VAL A 76 3.29 10.83 27.61
N PRO A 77 2.74 12.06 27.64
CA PRO A 77 1.91 12.57 26.56
C PRO A 77 2.60 12.63 25.21
N MET A 78 3.92 12.91 25.16
CA MET A 78 4.65 12.99 23.90
C MET A 78 4.86 11.60 23.29
N TRP A 79 5.14 10.58 24.10
CA TRP A 79 5.21 9.18 23.63
C TRP A 79 3.86 8.71 23.10
N VAL A 80 2.78 8.98 23.83
CA VAL A 80 1.42 8.63 23.40
C VAL A 80 1.08 9.31 22.08
N ALA A 81 1.37 10.60 21.94
CA ALA A 81 1.14 11.34 20.69
C ALA A 81 1.95 10.76 19.52
N THR A 82 3.20 10.39 19.74
CA THR A 82 4.06 9.78 18.71
C THR A 82 3.52 8.43 18.25
N VAL A 83 3.11 7.57 19.18
CA VAL A 83 2.54 6.25 18.87
C VAL A 83 1.20 6.39 18.15
N LEU A 84 0.32 7.26 18.62
CA LEU A 84 -0.98 7.50 17.98
C LEU A 84 -0.80 8.07 16.55
N ASN A 85 0.12 8.99 16.36
CA ASN A 85 0.42 9.53 15.04
C ASN A 85 0.96 8.43 14.11
N LEU A 86 1.88 7.60 14.57
CA LEU A 86 2.41 6.46 13.83
C LEU A 86 1.28 5.50 13.39
N LEU A 87 0.39 5.15 14.32
CA LEU A 87 -0.77 4.30 14.08
C LEU A 87 -1.68 4.89 13.01
N LEU A 88 -2.12 6.13 13.19
CA LEU A 88 -3.05 6.80 12.27
C LEU A 88 -2.50 6.90 10.84
N LEU A 89 -1.21 7.23 10.71
CA LEU A 89 -0.56 7.32 9.40
C LEU A 89 -0.47 5.94 8.72
N HIS A 90 -0.13 4.88 9.45
CA HIS A 90 -0.11 3.53 8.89
C HIS A 90 -1.50 3.06 8.48
N MET A 91 -2.52 3.33 9.30
CA MET A 91 -3.92 3.07 8.95
C MET A 91 -4.32 3.76 7.64
N LEU A 92 -3.97 5.03 7.49
CA LEU A 92 -4.27 5.81 6.28
C LEU A 92 -3.57 5.21 5.05
N PHE A 93 -2.26 4.96 5.15
CA PHE A 93 -1.48 4.44 4.01
C PHE A 93 -1.83 2.99 3.64
N SER A 94 -2.33 2.20 4.57
CA SER A 94 -2.84 0.85 4.27
C SER A 94 -3.99 0.86 3.27
N TYR A 95 -4.86 1.87 3.30
CA TYR A 95 -5.94 2.04 2.33
C TYR A 95 -5.54 2.90 1.13
N LEU A 96 -4.57 3.81 1.27
CA LEU A 96 -4.19 4.71 0.21
C LEU A 96 -3.50 3.99 -0.95
N TRP A 97 -2.52 3.14 -0.67
CA TRP A 97 -1.74 2.47 -1.71
C TRP A 97 -2.55 1.54 -2.60
N PRO A 98 -3.42 0.65 -2.06
CA PRO A 98 -4.31 -0.14 -2.89
C PRO A 98 -5.22 0.72 -3.78
N GLN A 99 -5.75 1.82 -3.26
CA GLN A 99 -6.61 2.72 -4.04
C GLN A 99 -5.86 3.44 -5.16
N VAL A 100 -4.62 3.87 -4.94
CA VAL A 100 -3.77 4.48 -5.99
C VAL A 100 -3.60 3.56 -7.18
N VAL A 101 -3.59 2.24 -6.93
CA VAL A 101 -3.36 1.22 -7.95
C VAL A 101 -4.63 0.72 -8.60
N LEU A 102 -5.70 0.57 -7.81
CA LEU A 102 -6.97 0.00 -8.26
C LEU A 102 -7.91 1.03 -8.88
N LEU A 103 -7.80 2.29 -8.44
CA LEU A 103 -8.75 3.34 -8.81
C LEU A 103 -7.99 4.46 -9.54
N ASP A 104 -8.42 4.78 -10.75
CA ASP A 104 -7.88 5.92 -11.51
C ASP A 104 -8.51 7.23 -11.02
N GLN A 105 -8.04 7.71 -9.86
CA GLN A 105 -8.58 8.87 -9.17
C GLN A 105 -7.49 9.91 -8.86
N PRO A 106 -7.86 11.22 -8.81
CA PRO A 106 -6.92 12.24 -8.37
C PRO A 106 -6.55 12.04 -6.88
N LEU A 107 -5.31 12.38 -6.52
CA LEU A 107 -4.75 12.14 -5.17
C LEU A 107 -5.67 12.64 -4.04
N PHE A 108 -6.29 13.82 -4.21
CA PHE A 108 -7.17 14.38 -3.19
C PHE A 108 -8.40 13.49 -2.92
N GLN A 109 -8.97 12.92 -3.98
CA GLN A 109 -10.11 12.00 -3.85
C GLN A 109 -9.66 10.67 -3.23
N THR A 110 -8.50 10.16 -3.63
CA THR A 110 -7.91 8.96 -3.03
C THR A 110 -7.66 9.14 -1.54
N LEU A 111 -7.10 10.29 -1.12
CA LEU A 111 -6.90 10.60 0.30
C LEU A 111 -8.23 10.66 1.07
N LYS A 112 -9.23 11.36 0.52
CA LYS A 112 -10.56 11.44 1.14
C LYS A 112 -11.21 10.07 1.28
N ASN A 113 -11.15 9.25 0.25
CA ASN A 113 -11.68 7.90 0.25
C ASN A 113 -10.92 6.99 1.24
N SER A 114 -9.59 7.13 1.32
CA SER A 114 -8.76 6.38 2.27
C SER A 114 -9.10 6.72 3.72
N VAL A 115 -9.33 8.00 4.03
CA VAL A 115 -9.79 8.43 5.36
C VAL A 115 -11.19 7.84 5.67
N ASN A 116 -12.10 7.87 4.71
CA ASN A 116 -13.44 7.31 4.90
C ASN A 116 -13.39 5.79 5.13
N CYS A 117 -12.60 5.05 4.33
CA CYS A 117 -12.42 3.60 4.52
C CYS A 117 -11.75 3.29 5.86
N MET A 118 -10.72 4.05 6.24
CA MET A 118 -10.04 3.90 7.53
C MET A 118 -11.01 4.04 8.71
N ILE A 119 -11.95 4.99 8.64
CA ILE A 119 -12.95 5.20 9.69
C ILE A 119 -14.04 4.13 9.63
N ALA A 120 -14.54 3.81 8.43
CA ALA A 120 -15.60 2.82 8.23
C ALA A 120 -15.17 1.41 8.66
N PHE A 121 -13.90 1.03 8.39
CA PHE A 121 -13.34 -0.27 8.69
C PHE A 121 -12.20 -0.18 9.72
N LEU A 122 -12.43 0.59 10.77
CA LEU A 122 -11.46 0.86 11.83
C LEU A 122 -10.76 -0.39 12.40
N PRO A 123 -11.44 -1.52 12.66
CA PRO A 123 -10.79 -2.73 13.16
C PRO A 123 -9.76 -3.31 12.19
N HIS A 124 -10.06 -3.35 10.89
CA HIS A 124 -9.13 -3.83 9.86
C HIS A 124 -7.96 -2.86 9.66
N ALA A 125 -8.23 -1.56 9.63
CA ALA A 125 -7.20 -0.52 9.60
C ALA A 125 -6.22 -0.64 10.78
N LEU A 126 -6.75 -0.86 11.98
CA LEU A 126 -5.96 -1.06 13.19
C LEU A 126 -5.13 -2.35 13.09
N ALA A 127 -5.73 -3.46 12.66
CA ALA A 127 -5.04 -4.73 12.47
C ALA A 127 -3.87 -4.60 11.47
N ALA A 128 -4.09 -3.98 10.32
CA ALA A 128 -3.05 -3.71 9.32
C ALA A 128 -1.90 -2.87 9.90
N SER A 129 -2.22 -1.83 10.68
CA SER A 129 -1.23 -0.99 11.35
C SER A 129 -0.42 -1.74 12.40
N VAL A 130 -1.10 -2.52 13.25
CA VAL A 130 -0.42 -3.31 14.29
C VAL A 130 0.54 -4.32 13.68
N VAL A 131 0.10 -5.04 12.64
CA VAL A 131 0.97 -5.99 11.92
C VAL A 131 2.20 -5.29 11.34
N THR A 132 2.01 -4.11 10.73
CA THR A 132 3.10 -3.29 10.19
C THR A 132 4.10 -2.89 11.26
N ILE A 133 3.61 -2.37 12.38
CA ILE A 133 4.45 -1.91 13.49
C ILE A 133 5.21 -3.09 14.13
N LEU A 134 4.53 -4.23 14.31
CA LEU A 134 5.16 -5.44 14.83
C LEU A 134 6.25 -5.98 13.89
N PHE A 135 6.00 -5.99 12.58
CA PHE A 135 6.99 -6.41 11.58
C PHE A 135 8.24 -5.54 11.65
N TRP A 136 8.10 -4.22 11.60
CA TRP A 136 9.24 -3.30 11.69
C TRP A 136 9.91 -3.34 13.06
N GLY A 137 9.14 -3.48 14.13
CA GLY A 137 9.66 -3.67 15.48
C GLY A 137 10.52 -4.92 15.59
N LEU A 138 10.07 -6.05 15.01
CA LEU A 138 10.83 -7.29 14.96
C LEU A 138 12.14 -7.14 14.17
N VAL A 139 12.07 -6.49 13.00
CA VAL A 139 13.25 -6.23 12.15
C VAL A 139 14.30 -5.42 12.93
N ILE A 140 13.88 -4.38 13.65
CA ILE A 140 14.78 -3.52 14.43
C ILE A 140 15.34 -4.28 15.65
N LEU A 141 14.48 -4.99 16.38
CA LEU A 141 14.85 -5.69 17.61
C LEU A 141 15.85 -6.83 17.34
N CYS A 142 15.68 -7.52 16.21
CA CYS A 142 16.50 -8.66 15.83
C CYS A 142 17.74 -8.30 15.00
N MET A 143 18.20 -7.04 15.01
CA MET A 143 19.43 -6.65 14.30
C MET A 143 20.65 -7.43 14.82
N PRO A 144 21.54 -8.00 13.95
CA PRO A 144 21.60 -7.92 12.48
C PRO A 144 20.72 -8.95 11.73
N LEU A 145 20.12 -9.95 12.42
CA LEU A 145 19.25 -10.97 11.79
C LEU A 145 18.04 -10.33 11.10
N GLY A 146 17.55 -9.19 11.60
CA GLY A 146 16.49 -8.42 10.96
C GLY A 146 16.80 -8.00 9.52
N LEU A 147 18.07 -7.75 9.18
CA LEU A 147 18.50 -7.50 7.81
C LEU A 147 18.34 -8.73 6.91
N LEU A 148 18.59 -9.94 7.43
CA LEU A 148 18.34 -11.19 6.70
C LEU A 148 16.85 -11.41 6.47
N LEU A 149 16.01 -11.13 7.47
CA LEU A 149 14.55 -11.15 7.32
C LEU A 149 14.09 -10.19 6.22
N MET A 150 14.67 -8.99 6.17
CA MET A 150 14.39 -8.01 5.10
C MET A 150 14.85 -8.49 3.73
N LEU A 151 15.97 -9.22 3.62
CA LEU A 151 16.43 -9.77 2.35
C LEU A 151 15.54 -10.92 1.84
N VAL A 152 15.03 -11.76 2.74
CA VAL A 152 14.22 -12.95 2.38
C VAL A 152 12.76 -12.57 2.12
N PHE A 153 12.15 -11.86 3.03
CA PHE A 153 10.72 -11.52 2.97
C PHE A 153 10.48 -10.13 2.41
N GLY A 154 11.44 -9.19 2.64
CA GLY A 154 11.41 -7.84 2.10
C GLY A 154 10.14 -7.06 2.43
N PHE A 155 9.89 -6.05 1.64
CA PHE A 155 8.67 -5.26 1.71
C PHE A 155 7.45 -6.02 1.18
N TRP A 156 7.65 -7.09 0.38
CA TRP A 156 6.58 -7.86 -0.24
C TRP A 156 5.65 -8.49 0.79
N PHE A 157 6.22 -9.13 1.80
CA PHE A 157 5.45 -9.75 2.88
C PHE A 157 4.53 -8.75 3.58
N GLN A 158 5.07 -7.56 3.86
CA GLN A 158 4.31 -6.48 4.47
C GLN A 158 3.16 -6.01 3.57
N VAL A 159 3.44 -5.77 2.29
CA VAL A 159 2.45 -5.33 1.30
C VAL A 159 1.37 -6.40 1.15
N GLU A 160 1.76 -7.68 1.09
CA GLU A 160 0.83 -8.80 0.96
C GLU A 160 -0.13 -8.90 2.15
N ILE A 161 0.38 -8.97 3.38
CA ILE A 161 -0.47 -9.08 4.57
C ILE A 161 -1.39 -7.87 4.70
N THR A 162 -0.86 -6.67 4.49
CA THR A 162 -1.67 -5.45 4.57
C THR A 162 -2.77 -5.46 3.51
N SER A 163 -2.44 -5.85 2.27
CA SER A 163 -3.40 -5.95 1.18
C SER A 163 -4.49 -6.99 1.46
N GLN A 164 -4.13 -8.16 1.99
CA GLN A 164 -5.12 -9.18 2.38
C GLN A 164 -6.13 -8.68 3.41
N ILE A 165 -5.67 -7.89 4.39
CA ILE A 165 -6.55 -7.34 5.43
C ILE A 165 -7.53 -6.31 4.85
N VAL A 166 -7.07 -5.42 3.95
CA VAL A 166 -7.86 -4.27 3.50
C VAL A 166 -8.60 -4.50 2.17
N TYR A 167 -8.23 -5.53 1.40
CA TYR A 167 -8.79 -5.75 0.06
C TYR A 167 -10.30 -5.99 0.08
N GLY A 168 -10.78 -6.84 1.00
CA GLY A 168 -12.21 -7.11 1.14
C GLY A 168 -13.05 -5.89 1.51
N ASP A 169 -12.48 -4.93 2.25
CA ASP A 169 -13.16 -3.68 2.58
C ASP A 169 -13.26 -2.76 1.36
N LEU A 170 -12.19 -2.71 0.56
CA LEU A 170 -12.16 -1.92 -0.67
C LEU A 170 -13.12 -2.50 -1.72
N ASP A 171 -13.18 -3.82 -1.85
CA ASP A 171 -14.10 -4.47 -2.77
C ASP A 171 -15.57 -4.18 -2.40
N ARG A 172 -15.91 -4.20 -1.10
CA ARG A 172 -17.26 -3.84 -0.61
C ARG A 172 -17.67 -2.41 -0.94
N VAL A 173 -16.73 -1.47 -0.96
CA VAL A 173 -17.02 -0.05 -1.20
C VAL A 173 -17.01 0.29 -2.69
N PHE A 174 -16.07 -0.29 -3.43
CA PHE A 174 -15.79 0.11 -4.83
C PHE A 174 -16.23 -0.94 -5.86
N HIS A 175 -16.77 -2.09 -5.40
CA HIS A 175 -17.21 -3.20 -6.28
C HIS A 175 -16.14 -3.60 -7.29
N ILE A 176 -14.90 -3.76 -6.81
CA ILE A 176 -13.71 -3.95 -7.64
C ILE A 176 -13.82 -5.23 -8.47
N GLU A 177 -14.18 -6.34 -7.83
CA GLU A 177 -14.30 -7.63 -8.51
C GLU A 177 -15.43 -7.64 -9.53
N GLU A 178 -16.56 -7.03 -9.22
CA GLU A 178 -17.68 -6.89 -10.15
C GLU A 178 -17.30 -6.06 -11.39
N ASN A 179 -16.58 -4.95 -11.18
CA ASN A 179 -16.12 -4.10 -12.26
C ASN A 179 -15.08 -4.79 -13.15
N ILE A 180 -14.15 -5.55 -12.57
CA ILE A 180 -13.16 -6.33 -13.32
C ILE A 180 -13.85 -7.43 -14.14
N ARG A 181 -14.81 -8.14 -13.54
CA ARG A 181 -15.59 -9.16 -14.28
C ARG A 181 -16.32 -8.56 -15.46
N LYS A 182 -16.98 -7.42 -15.28
CA LYS A 182 -17.66 -6.72 -16.39
C LYS A 182 -16.70 -6.33 -17.52
N LEU A 183 -15.46 -5.92 -17.18
CA LEU A 183 -14.45 -5.61 -18.18
C LEU A 183 -14.01 -6.86 -18.95
N HIS A 184 -13.77 -7.98 -18.28
CA HIS A 184 -13.42 -9.23 -18.94
C HIS A 184 -14.55 -9.77 -19.82
N ASP A 185 -15.80 -9.68 -19.35
CA ASP A 185 -16.96 -10.09 -20.13
C ASP A 185 -17.10 -9.23 -21.41
N ALA A 186 -16.89 -7.91 -21.30
CA ALA A 186 -16.91 -7.00 -22.44
C ALA A 186 -15.74 -7.22 -23.44
N GLU A 187 -14.54 -7.51 -22.94
CA GLU A 187 -13.40 -7.88 -23.78
C GLU A 187 -13.67 -9.17 -24.54
N TYR A 188 -14.19 -10.20 -23.85
CA TYR A 188 -14.54 -11.46 -24.46
C TYR A 188 -15.63 -11.32 -25.55
N GLU A 189 -16.67 -10.52 -25.28
CA GLU A 189 -17.72 -10.23 -26.27
C GLU A 189 -17.16 -9.50 -27.50
N ALA A 190 -16.20 -8.59 -27.30
CA ALA A 190 -15.55 -7.88 -28.40
C ALA A 190 -14.68 -8.83 -29.27
N GLU A 191 -13.88 -9.70 -28.63
CA GLU A 191 -13.09 -10.71 -29.33
C GLU A 191 -13.97 -11.66 -30.16
N MET A 192 -15.07 -12.12 -29.58
CA MET A 192 -16.02 -13.00 -30.29
C MET A 192 -16.75 -12.28 -31.45
N ALA A 193 -16.94 -10.97 -31.36
CA ALA A 193 -17.52 -10.17 -32.44
C ALA A 193 -16.52 -9.99 -33.60
N GLU A 194 -15.24 -9.79 -33.30
CA GLU A 194 -14.18 -9.70 -34.31
C GLU A 194 -14.01 -11.05 -35.04
N GLU A 195 -13.94 -12.18 -34.33
CA GLU A 195 -13.85 -13.51 -34.95
C GLU A 195 -15.02 -13.79 -35.90
N ARG A 196 -16.25 -13.40 -35.53
CA ARG A 196 -17.42 -13.59 -36.41
C ARG A 196 -17.35 -12.74 -37.67
N SER A 197 -16.78 -11.52 -37.58
CA SER A 197 -16.64 -10.64 -38.75
C SER A 197 -15.61 -11.19 -39.75
N ASP A 198 -14.55 -11.81 -39.26
CA ASP A 198 -13.48 -12.42 -40.05
C ASP A 198 -13.96 -13.73 -40.75
N ASP A 199 -14.92 -14.47 -40.15
CA ASP A 199 -15.50 -15.67 -40.74
C ASP A 199 -16.54 -15.37 -41.82
N GLU A 200 -17.06 -14.14 -41.88
CA GLU A 200 -18.05 -13.69 -42.88
C GLU A 200 -17.43 -13.04 -44.15
N GLU A 201 -16.11 -12.75 -44.17
CA GLU A 201 -15.35 -12.28 -45.33
C GLU A 201 -14.71 -13.45 -46.11
#